data_e4219669dbf7e224d3a4c057bed63705
#
_entry.id   e4219669dbf7e224d3a4c057bed63705
#
_cell.length_a   1.000
_cell.length_b   1.000
_cell.length_c   1.000
_cell.angle_alpha   90.00
_cell.angle_beta   90.00
_cell.angle_gamma   90.00
#
_symmetry.space_group_name_H-M   'P 1'
#
loop_
_entity.id
_entity.type
_entity.pdbx_description
1 polymer ?
#
loop_
_entity_poly.entity_id
_entity_poly.type
_entity_poly.pdbx_seq_one_letter_code
_entity_poly.pdbx_strand_id
1 'polypeptide(L)'
;MGGNILELQNLSAWYSEGKNVLSGFSLQLRPHEVVGLIGLNGAGKTTFLKTLSGLHEGFRCDGIRLNGQTASFRDKGFKLRRYTVFAEDNSFQYFTFREYLAYASAAYKTKLPDVTELVRGFHFEDYTDTLLKDLSTGNKKKAFLITAFALKRPLLLLDEPVNGLDFQSTEYLYQLIAGYKEYGTVLFSSHILESIT
;
A
#
# COMPACT_ATOMS: atom_id res chain seq x y z
N MET A 1 20.85 -17.47 -0.06
CA MET A 1 19.69 -17.32 0.87
C MET A 1 19.32 -15.84 0.85
N GLY A 2 18.18 -15.49 0.27
CA GLY A 2 17.73 -14.08 0.17
C GLY A 2 17.34 -13.58 1.55
N GLY A 3 18.00 -12.51 2.03
CA GLY A 3 17.63 -11.86 3.28
C GLY A 3 16.25 -11.20 3.22
N ASN A 4 15.67 -10.85 4.38
CA ASN A 4 14.39 -10.15 4.46
C ASN A 4 14.48 -8.76 3.81
N ILE A 5 13.43 -8.34 3.11
CA ILE A 5 13.35 -6.97 2.55
C ILE A 5 13.05 -5.94 3.65
N LEU A 6 12.34 -6.34 4.69
CA LEU A 6 12.00 -5.52 5.86
C LEU A 6 12.04 -6.37 7.11
N GLU A 7 12.69 -5.87 8.15
CA GLU A 7 12.65 -6.42 9.50
C GLU A 7 12.36 -5.31 10.49
N LEU A 8 11.41 -5.55 11.37
CA LEU A 8 11.01 -4.66 12.45
C LEU A 8 11.06 -5.39 13.78
N GLN A 9 11.57 -4.73 14.80
CA GLN A 9 11.64 -5.28 16.14
C GLN A 9 10.97 -4.32 17.12
N ASN A 10 9.98 -4.85 17.85
CA ASN A 10 9.33 -4.18 18.97
C ASN A 10 8.78 -2.77 18.62
N LEU A 11 8.03 -2.68 17.52
CA LEU A 11 7.39 -1.44 17.10
C LEU A 11 6.17 -1.15 17.97
N SER A 12 6.14 0.02 18.58
CA SER A 12 4.97 0.58 19.28
C SER A 12 4.61 1.92 18.66
N ALA A 13 3.32 2.22 18.52
CA ALA A 13 2.84 3.45 17.90
C ALA A 13 1.64 4.03 18.65
N TRP A 14 1.54 5.38 18.70
CA TRP A 14 0.52 6.13 19.42
C TRP A 14 0.18 7.44 18.72
N TYR A 15 -1.03 7.95 18.95
CA TYR A 15 -1.45 9.31 18.55
C TYR A 15 -1.30 10.32 19.69
N SER A 16 -1.37 9.84 20.95
CA SER A 16 -1.17 10.64 22.15
C SER A 16 -0.25 9.88 23.10
N GLU A 17 0.61 10.59 23.82
CA GLU A 17 1.49 9.97 24.80
C GLU A 17 0.71 9.11 25.81
N GLY A 18 1.24 7.93 26.10
CA GLY A 18 0.64 6.96 27.03
C GLY A 18 -0.53 6.14 26.49
N LYS A 19 -0.97 6.36 25.22
CA LYS A 19 -2.03 5.57 24.60
C LYS A 19 -1.52 4.89 23.32
N ASN A 20 -0.88 3.74 23.50
CA ASN A 20 -0.45 2.93 22.37
C ASN A 20 -1.64 2.37 21.61
N VAL A 21 -1.64 2.55 20.29
CA VAL A 21 -2.55 1.91 19.35
C VAL A 21 -1.96 0.58 18.86
N LEU A 22 -0.63 0.49 18.84
CA LEU A 22 0.13 -0.70 18.54
C LEU A 22 1.23 -0.85 19.60
N SER A 23 1.46 -2.05 20.12
CA SER A 23 2.45 -2.30 21.17
C SER A 23 3.30 -3.53 20.86
N GLY A 24 4.61 -3.35 20.81
CA GLY A 24 5.58 -4.44 20.75
C GLY A 24 5.51 -5.30 19.49
N PHE A 25 5.02 -4.75 18.36
CA PHE A 25 4.84 -5.50 17.13
C PHE A 25 6.18 -5.74 16.43
N SER A 26 6.44 -6.99 16.04
CA SER A 26 7.61 -7.38 15.25
C SER A 26 7.17 -8.04 13.96
N LEU A 27 7.88 -7.78 12.87
CA LEU A 27 7.56 -8.29 11.54
C LEU A 27 8.83 -8.55 10.75
N GLN A 28 8.80 -9.63 9.97
CA GLN A 28 9.80 -9.91 8.94
C GLN A 28 9.06 -10.15 7.63
N LEU A 29 9.44 -9.41 6.58
CA LEU A 29 8.94 -9.61 5.23
C LEU A 29 10.06 -10.14 4.35
N ARG A 30 9.78 -11.25 3.65
CA ARG A 30 10.68 -11.81 2.65
C ARG A 30 10.41 -11.21 1.28
N PRO A 31 11.37 -11.27 0.36
CA PRO A 31 11.10 -10.96 -1.04
C PRO A 31 10.01 -11.88 -1.61
N HIS A 32 9.19 -11.32 -2.49
CA HIS A 32 8.24 -12.11 -3.28
C HIS A 32 7.19 -12.89 -2.48
N GLU A 33 6.70 -12.32 -1.37
CA GLU A 33 5.61 -12.91 -0.61
C GLU A 33 4.40 -11.99 -0.51
N VAL A 34 3.25 -12.57 -0.20
CA VAL A 34 2.00 -11.86 0.11
C VAL A 34 1.69 -12.12 1.57
N VAL A 35 1.57 -11.05 2.34
CA VAL A 35 1.33 -11.11 3.80
C VAL A 35 0.07 -10.32 4.14
N GLY A 36 -0.87 -10.98 4.82
CA GLY A 36 -2.08 -10.35 5.34
C GLY A 36 -1.92 -9.91 6.80
N LEU A 37 -2.20 -8.65 7.08
CA LEU A 37 -2.31 -8.09 8.43
C LEU A 37 -3.77 -8.13 8.86
N ILE A 38 -4.13 -9.14 9.62
CA ILE A 38 -5.52 -9.39 10.03
C ILE A 38 -5.75 -8.88 11.44
N GLY A 39 -6.90 -8.27 11.66
CA GLY A 39 -7.31 -7.80 12.97
C GLY A 39 -8.59 -6.96 12.92
N LEU A 40 -9.24 -6.84 14.07
CA LEU A 40 -10.45 -6.03 14.20
C LEU A 40 -10.21 -4.56 13.86
N ASN A 41 -11.29 -3.83 13.59
CA ASN A 41 -11.21 -2.38 13.46
C ASN A 41 -10.67 -1.77 14.75
N GLY A 42 -9.77 -0.79 14.62
CA GLY A 42 -9.08 -0.20 15.77
C GLY A 42 -7.83 -0.97 16.26
N ALA A 43 -7.50 -2.13 15.69
CA ALA A 43 -6.30 -2.91 16.08
C ALA A 43 -4.96 -2.26 15.66
N GLY A 44 -4.98 -1.07 15.07
CA GLY A 44 -3.75 -0.36 14.70
C GLY A 44 -3.20 -0.66 13.31
N LYS A 45 -3.90 -1.42 12.47
CA LYS A 45 -3.42 -1.79 11.11
C LYS A 45 -3.07 -0.57 10.25
N THR A 46 -3.99 0.38 10.14
CA THR A 46 -3.76 1.64 9.40
C THR A 46 -2.63 2.46 10.01
N THR A 47 -2.53 2.53 11.34
CA THR A 47 -1.43 3.21 12.03
C THR A 47 -0.10 2.56 11.72
N PHE A 48 -0.05 1.24 11.70
CA PHE A 48 1.12 0.48 11.30
C PHE A 48 1.54 0.79 9.86
N LEU A 49 0.62 0.73 8.89
CA LEU A 49 0.90 1.04 7.49
C LEU A 49 1.32 2.50 7.29
N LYS A 50 0.71 3.46 8.02
CA LYS A 50 1.16 4.87 8.03
C LYS A 50 2.56 5.03 8.59
N THR A 51 2.91 4.27 9.64
CA THR A 51 4.27 4.26 10.21
C THR A 51 5.27 3.74 9.18
N LEU A 52 4.99 2.60 8.55
CA LEU A 52 5.84 2.05 7.46
C LEU A 52 5.98 3.02 6.30
N SER A 53 4.94 3.81 6.02
CA SER A 53 4.95 4.81 4.95
C SER A 53 5.71 6.10 5.34
N GLY A 54 6.17 6.21 6.59
CA GLY A 54 6.85 7.40 7.09
C GLY A 54 5.93 8.61 7.28
N LEU A 55 4.61 8.39 7.36
CA LEU A 55 3.58 9.41 7.54
C LEU A 55 3.14 9.57 8.99
N HIS A 56 3.44 8.58 9.85
CA HIS A 56 3.13 8.62 11.28
C HIS A 56 4.40 8.87 12.07
N GLU A 57 4.35 9.78 13.04
CA GLU A 57 5.53 10.22 13.80
C GLU A 57 5.60 9.64 15.21
N GLY A 58 4.43 9.36 15.81
CA GLY A 58 4.32 8.86 17.18
C GLY A 58 4.62 7.36 17.27
N PHE A 59 5.87 6.97 17.08
CA PHE A 59 6.27 5.57 17.21
C PHE A 59 7.66 5.41 17.81
N ARG A 60 7.90 4.22 18.36
CA ARG A 60 9.22 3.71 18.77
C ARG A 60 9.42 2.32 18.16
N CYS A 61 10.61 2.04 17.70
CA CYS A 61 11.01 0.74 17.19
C CYS A 61 12.46 0.46 17.61
N ASP A 62 12.73 -0.73 18.16
CA ASP A 62 14.06 -1.08 18.63
C ASP A 62 15.02 -1.42 17.47
N GLY A 63 14.47 -1.86 16.33
CA GLY A 63 15.25 -2.14 15.13
C GLY A 63 14.43 -2.03 13.86
N ILE A 64 14.96 -1.30 12.87
CA ILE A 64 14.44 -1.23 11.52
C ILE A 64 15.56 -1.61 10.56
N ARG A 65 15.38 -2.68 9.79
CA ARG A 65 16.33 -3.09 8.77
C ARG A 65 15.64 -3.23 7.41
N LEU A 66 16.32 -2.75 6.39
CA LEU A 66 15.92 -2.90 4.99
C LEU A 66 17.04 -3.63 4.24
N ASN A 67 16.74 -4.77 3.66
CA ASN A 67 17.72 -5.64 3.01
C ASN A 67 18.94 -5.91 3.92
N GLY A 68 18.70 -6.16 5.22
CA GLY A 68 19.71 -6.43 6.23
C GLY A 68 20.47 -5.21 6.76
N GLN A 69 20.25 -4.01 6.23
CA GLN A 69 20.90 -2.77 6.68
C GLN A 69 19.97 -1.94 7.58
N THR A 70 20.53 -1.36 8.63
CA THR A 70 19.80 -0.41 9.49
C THR A 70 19.28 0.76 8.66
N ALA A 71 18.01 1.11 8.83
CA ALA A 71 17.33 2.09 8.02
C ALA A 71 16.29 2.90 8.82
N SER A 72 15.72 3.90 8.16
CA SER A 72 14.57 4.67 8.64
C SER A 72 13.43 4.60 7.62
N PHE A 73 12.17 4.64 8.11
CA PHE A 73 11.01 4.74 7.22
C PHE A 73 10.99 6.00 6.37
N ARG A 74 11.77 7.01 6.74
CA ARG A 74 11.89 8.29 6.02
C ARG A 74 13.02 8.31 5.00
N ASP A 75 13.84 7.28 4.93
CA ASP A 75 14.93 7.20 3.96
C ASP A 75 14.42 7.27 2.53
N LYS A 76 15.06 8.12 1.72
CA LYS A 76 14.69 8.32 0.32
C LYS A 76 14.73 7.01 -0.47
N GLY A 77 15.71 6.16 -0.21
CA GLY A 77 15.83 4.84 -0.83
C GLY A 77 14.62 3.95 -0.51
N PHE A 78 14.18 3.93 0.74
CA PHE A 78 13.00 3.17 1.13
C PHE A 78 11.72 3.75 0.56
N LYS A 79 11.56 5.08 0.53
CA LYS A 79 10.40 5.74 -0.09
C LYS A 79 10.22 5.33 -1.55
N LEU A 80 11.31 5.22 -2.31
CA LEU A 80 11.27 4.82 -3.72
C LEU A 80 11.01 3.32 -3.93
N ARG A 81 11.20 2.50 -2.90
CA ARG A 81 11.02 1.04 -2.98
C ARG A 81 9.63 0.57 -2.56
N ARG A 82 8.83 1.42 -1.95
CA ARG A 82 7.48 1.10 -1.52
C ARG A 82 6.44 1.99 -2.20
N TYR A 83 5.23 1.48 -2.34
CA TYR A 83 4.05 2.26 -2.67
C TYR A 83 2.94 1.90 -1.70
N THR A 84 2.14 2.88 -1.28
CA THR A 84 1.07 2.66 -0.31
C THR A 84 -0.26 3.15 -0.87
N VAL A 85 -1.29 2.31 -0.78
CA VAL A 85 -2.69 2.67 -1.00
C VAL A 85 -3.39 2.62 0.33
N PHE A 86 -3.90 3.75 0.80
CA PHE A 86 -4.66 3.83 2.04
C PHE A 86 -6.14 3.52 1.85
N ALA A 87 -6.80 3.11 2.94
CA ALA A 87 -8.24 2.86 2.96
C ALA A 87 -9.02 4.09 2.50
N GLU A 88 -8.62 5.26 2.99
CA GLU A 88 -9.12 6.56 2.58
C GLU A 88 -7.95 7.45 2.19
N ASP A 89 -7.98 7.96 0.98
CA ASP A 89 -6.99 8.91 0.47
C ASP A 89 -7.71 10.04 -0.27
N ASN A 90 -7.58 11.24 0.24
CA ASN A 90 -8.10 12.46 -0.35
C ASN A 90 -7.00 13.35 -0.96
N SER A 91 -5.83 12.78 -1.19
CA SER A 91 -4.75 13.45 -1.90
C SER A 91 -5.10 13.66 -3.38
N PHE A 92 -4.44 14.62 -3.99
CA PHE A 92 -4.52 14.84 -5.44
C PHE A 92 -5.94 15.05 -6.00
N GLN A 93 -6.86 15.60 -5.22
CA GLN A 93 -8.28 15.74 -5.58
C GLN A 93 -8.54 16.46 -6.90
N TYR A 94 -7.66 17.38 -7.30
CA TYR A 94 -7.77 18.19 -8.52
C TYR A 94 -6.96 17.63 -9.71
N PHE A 95 -6.46 16.40 -9.59
CA PHE A 95 -5.84 15.66 -10.67
C PHE A 95 -6.87 14.72 -11.29
N THR A 96 -6.79 14.50 -12.61
CA THR A 96 -7.35 13.31 -13.24
C THR A 96 -6.49 12.09 -12.91
N PHE A 97 -6.99 10.89 -13.17
CA PHE A 97 -6.18 9.67 -13.02
C PHE A 97 -4.92 9.71 -13.89
N ARG A 98 -5.02 10.19 -15.14
CA ARG A 98 -3.87 10.29 -16.05
C ARG A 98 -2.79 11.22 -15.52
N GLU A 99 -3.19 12.38 -15.01
CA GLU A 99 -2.26 13.34 -14.40
C GLU A 99 -1.62 12.77 -13.13
N TYR A 100 -2.41 12.10 -12.29
CA TYR A 100 -1.89 11.44 -11.10
C TYR A 100 -0.88 10.33 -11.43
N LEU A 101 -1.19 9.47 -12.41
CA LEU A 101 -0.29 8.41 -12.86
C LEU A 101 1.04 8.99 -13.40
N ALA A 102 0.96 10.06 -14.20
CA ALA A 102 2.14 10.76 -14.71
C ALA A 102 2.98 11.35 -13.59
N TYR A 103 2.34 12.04 -12.63
CA TYR A 103 3.00 12.58 -11.45
C TYR A 103 3.68 11.49 -10.62
N ALA A 104 2.94 10.41 -10.30
CA ALA A 104 3.48 9.30 -9.53
C ALA A 104 4.66 8.64 -10.25
N SER A 105 4.56 8.40 -11.54
CA SER A 105 5.65 7.84 -12.35
C SER A 105 6.92 8.70 -12.28
N ALA A 106 6.78 10.02 -12.42
CA ALA A 106 7.90 10.96 -12.31
C ALA A 106 8.50 10.96 -10.89
N ALA A 107 7.65 10.97 -9.85
CA ALA A 107 8.08 10.94 -8.44
C ALA A 107 8.88 9.67 -8.12
N TYR A 108 8.47 8.53 -8.67
CA TYR A 108 9.17 7.25 -8.55
C TYR A 108 10.29 7.05 -9.57
N LYS A 109 10.59 8.06 -10.40
CA LYS A 109 11.65 8.03 -11.42
C LYS A 109 11.51 6.86 -12.40
N THR A 110 10.28 6.58 -12.82
CA THR A 110 9.97 5.57 -13.82
C THR A 110 9.39 6.20 -15.08
N LYS A 111 9.46 5.48 -16.19
CA LYS A 111 8.67 5.84 -17.38
C LYS A 111 7.19 5.68 -17.07
N LEU A 112 6.35 6.44 -17.77
CA LEU A 112 4.90 6.27 -17.69
C LEU A 112 4.55 4.85 -18.15
N PRO A 113 3.93 4.02 -17.29
CA PRO A 113 3.59 2.66 -17.65
C PRO A 113 2.36 2.60 -18.55
N ASP A 114 2.27 1.55 -19.37
CA ASP A 114 1.00 1.17 -19.98
C ASP A 114 0.09 0.56 -18.92
N VAL A 115 -1.11 1.10 -18.80
CA VAL A 115 -2.11 0.68 -17.80
C VAL A 115 -3.39 0.13 -18.43
N THR A 116 -3.40 -0.10 -19.75
CA THR A 116 -4.59 -0.50 -20.52
C THR A 116 -5.26 -1.72 -19.92
N GLU A 117 -4.51 -2.78 -19.62
CA GLU A 117 -5.05 -4.01 -19.01
C GLU A 117 -5.55 -3.79 -17.59
N LEU A 118 -4.86 -2.99 -16.79
CA LEU A 118 -5.29 -2.66 -15.41
C LEU A 118 -6.57 -1.83 -15.41
N VAL A 119 -6.65 -0.83 -16.30
CA VAL A 119 -7.84 0.02 -16.47
C VAL A 119 -9.04 -0.84 -16.87
N ARG A 120 -8.87 -1.75 -17.85
CA ARG A 120 -9.90 -2.68 -18.30
C ARG A 120 -10.32 -3.64 -17.18
N GLY A 121 -9.37 -4.25 -16.48
CA GLY A 121 -9.65 -5.23 -15.42
C GLY A 121 -10.40 -4.63 -14.22
N PHE A 122 -10.21 -3.34 -13.95
CA PHE A 122 -10.98 -2.62 -12.93
C PHE A 122 -12.25 -1.94 -13.47
N HIS A 123 -12.59 -2.08 -14.77
CA HIS A 123 -13.71 -1.38 -15.42
C HIS A 123 -13.65 0.14 -15.17
N PHE A 124 -12.48 0.73 -15.44
CA PHE A 124 -12.19 2.11 -15.09
C PHE A 124 -12.02 3.03 -16.31
N GLU A 125 -12.33 2.54 -17.54
CA GLU A 125 -12.11 3.23 -18.81
C GLU A 125 -12.75 4.61 -18.86
N ASP A 126 -14.02 4.71 -18.44
CA ASP A 126 -14.82 5.93 -18.50
C ASP A 126 -14.38 7.00 -17.47
N TYR A 127 -13.48 6.65 -16.56
CA TYR A 127 -13.11 7.51 -15.43
C TYR A 127 -11.70 8.09 -15.53
N THR A 128 -10.94 7.73 -16.56
CA THR A 128 -9.50 8.09 -16.66
C THR A 128 -9.24 9.59 -16.73
N ASP A 129 -10.17 10.35 -17.26
CA ASP A 129 -10.10 11.81 -17.44
C ASP A 129 -11.01 12.59 -16.46
N THR A 130 -11.63 11.89 -15.49
CA THR A 130 -12.42 12.48 -14.40
C THR A 130 -11.50 12.92 -13.26
N LEU A 131 -11.78 14.09 -12.65
CA LEU A 131 -11.05 14.53 -11.47
C LEU A 131 -11.25 13.57 -10.30
N LEU A 132 -10.19 13.29 -9.55
CA LEU A 132 -10.25 12.35 -8.42
C LEU A 132 -11.30 12.74 -7.36
N LYS A 133 -11.55 14.04 -7.17
CA LYS A 133 -12.61 14.52 -6.25
C LYS A 133 -14.02 14.15 -6.70
N ASP A 134 -14.24 14.01 -8.01
CA ASP A 134 -15.56 13.77 -8.61
C ASP A 134 -15.85 12.26 -8.78
N LEU A 135 -14.86 11.41 -8.47
CA LEU A 135 -15.01 9.97 -8.45
C LEU A 135 -15.72 9.49 -7.18
N SER A 136 -16.50 8.40 -7.31
CA SER A 136 -16.96 7.64 -6.15
C SER A 136 -15.78 7.11 -5.33
N THR A 137 -16.01 6.77 -4.07
CA THR A 137 -14.96 6.19 -3.20
C THR A 137 -14.33 4.95 -3.83
N GLY A 138 -15.14 4.07 -4.44
CA GLY A 138 -14.64 2.87 -5.11
C GLY A 138 -13.80 3.19 -6.34
N ASN A 139 -14.25 4.12 -7.21
CA ASN A 139 -13.48 4.50 -8.38
C ASN A 139 -12.20 5.26 -8.02
N LYS A 140 -12.22 6.08 -6.99
CA LYS A 140 -11.00 6.70 -6.46
C LYS A 140 -10.00 5.63 -5.98
N LYS A 141 -10.48 4.61 -5.26
CA LYS A 141 -9.66 3.47 -4.84
C LYS A 141 -9.06 2.75 -6.05
N LYS A 142 -9.85 2.50 -7.11
CA LYS A 142 -9.36 1.88 -8.35
C LYS A 142 -8.22 2.69 -8.97
N ALA A 143 -8.32 4.01 -9.03
CA ALA A 143 -7.26 4.88 -9.56
C ALA A 143 -5.92 4.69 -8.81
N PHE A 144 -5.96 4.65 -7.47
CA PHE A 144 -4.76 4.42 -6.66
C PHE A 144 -4.23 2.99 -6.80
N LEU A 145 -5.11 1.98 -6.86
CA LEU A 145 -4.71 0.57 -7.07
C LEU A 145 -4.07 0.37 -8.43
N ILE A 146 -4.66 0.88 -9.51
CA ILE A 146 -4.08 0.81 -10.87
C ILE A 146 -2.67 1.39 -10.85
N THR A 147 -2.48 2.57 -10.26
CA THR A 147 -1.17 3.20 -10.15
C THR A 147 -0.19 2.33 -9.35
N ALA A 148 -0.63 1.76 -8.24
CA ALA A 148 0.19 0.90 -7.39
C ALA A 148 0.74 -0.33 -8.14
N PHE A 149 -0.15 -1.04 -8.83
CA PHE A 149 0.24 -2.23 -9.60
C PHE A 149 1.06 -1.88 -10.86
N ALA A 150 0.77 -0.74 -11.50
CA ALA A 150 1.52 -0.27 -12.66
C ALA A 150 2.97 0.12 -12.33
N LEU A 151 3.21 0.73 -11.18
CA LEU A 151 4.55 1.16 -10.77
C LEU A 151 5.48 0.01 -10.34
N LYS A 152 4.97 -1.18 -10.05
CA LYS A 152 5.73 -2.41 -9.72
C LYS A 152 6.84 -2.17 -8.69
N ARG A 153 6.49 -1.62 -7.52
CA ARG A 153 7.48 -1.38 -6.47
C ARG A 153 7.84 -2.67 -5.70
N PRO A 154 9.09 -2.81 -5.23
CA PRO A 154 9.50 -3.98 -4.44
C PRO A 154 8.63 -4.28 -3.22
N LEU A 155 8.01 -3.26 -2.61
CA LEU A 155 7.08 -3.40 -1.50
C LEU A 155 5.80 -2.62 -1.76
N LEU A 156 4.68 -3.32 -1.80
CA LEU A 156 3.35 -2.75 -1.93
C LEU A 156 2.61 -2.87 -0.60
N LEU A 157 2.15 -1.74 -0.08
CA LEU A 157 1.38 -1.63 1.15
C LEU A 157 -0.07 -1.26 0.82
N LEU A 158 -1.03 -2.11 1.19
CA LEU A 158 -2.44 -1.91 0.88
C LEU A 158 -3.27 -1.89 2.17
N ASP A 159 -3.90 -0.77 2.46
CA ASP A 159 -4.76 -0.62 3.63
C ASP A 159 -6.22 -0.83 3.25
N GLU A 160 -6.83 -1.92 3.74
CA GLU A 160 -8.21 -2.32 3.46
C GLU A 160 -8.55 -2.17 1.95
N PRO A 161 -7.80 -2.83 1.05
CA PRO A 161 -7.84 -2.53 -0.38
C PRO A 161 -9.16 -2.88 -1.05
N VAL A 162 -9.95 -3.80 -0.49
CA VAL A 162 -11.25 -4.23 -1.05
C VAL A 162 -12.41 -3.29 -0.68
N ASN A 163 -12.23 -2.44 0.35
CA ASN A 163 -13.31 -1.58 0.81
C ASN A 163 -13.76 -0.60 -0.29
N GLY A 164 -15.06 -0.63 -0.60
CA GLY A 164 -15.67 0.22 -1.60
C GLY A 164 -15.56 -0.29 -3.05
N LEU A 165 -14.92 -1.43 -3.28
CA LEU A 165 -14.90 -2.07 -4.59
C LEU A 165 -16.17 -2.91 -4.82
N ASP A 166 -16.59 -2.99 -6.08
CA ASP A 166 -17.57 -3.98 -6.54
C ASP A 166 -16.97 -5.39 -6.57
N PHE A 167 -17.81 -6.41 -6.72
CA PHE A 167 -17.40 -7.80 -6.71
C PHE A 167 -16.34 -8.12 -7.77
N GLN A 168 -16.56 -7.71 -9.01
CA GLN A 168 -15.64 -8.01 -10.12
C GLN A 168 -14.26 -7.35 -9.91
N SER A 169 -14.24 -6.11 -9.47
CA SER A 169 -13.00 -5.41 -9.13
C SER A 169 -12.27 -6.03 -7.94
N THR A 170 -13.01 -6.59 -6.98
CA THR A 170 -12.43 -7.32 -5.84
C THR A 170 -11.76 -8.61 -6.30
N GLU A 171 -12.42 -9.41 -7.12
CA GLU A 171 -11.86 -10.63 -7.71
C GLU A 171 -10.59 -10.33 -8.52
N TYR A 172 -10.65 -9.30 -9.36
CA TYR A 172 -9.48 -8.88 -10.15
C TYR A 172 -8.32 -8.42 -9.25
N LEU A 173 -8.63 -7.67 -8.19
CA LEU A 173 -7.61 -7.25 -7.22
C LEU A 173 -6.91 -8.45 -6.55
N TYR A 174 -7.65 -9.49 -6.15
CA TYR A 174 -7.03 -10.69 -5.57
C TYR A 174 -6.10 -11.41 -6.55
N GLN A 175 -6.48 -11.49 -7.83
CA GLN A 175 -5.61 -12.04 -8.87
C GLN A 175 -4.32 -11.22 -8.99
N LEU A 176 -4.42 -9.88 -8.98
CA LEU A 176 -3.27 -8.98 -9.03
C LEU A 176 -2.36 -9.15 -7.80
N ILE A 177 -2.93 -9.22 -6.60
CA ILE A 177 -2.17 -9.45 -5.35
C ILE A 177 -1.44 -10.79 -5.42
N ALA A 178 -2.11 -11.87 -5.83
CA ALA A 178 -1.50 -13.19 -5.95
C ALA A 178 -0.36 -13.22 -6.97
N GLY A 179 -0.53 -12.57 -8.11
CA GLY A 179 0.47 -12.47 -9.17
C GLY A 179 1.64 -11.53 -8.83
N TYR A 180 1.48 -10.64 -7.87
CA TYR A 180 2.50 -9.63 -7.55
C TYR A 180 3.81 -10.21 -7.03
N LYS A 181 3.81 -11.46 -6.56
CA LYS A 181 5.01 -12.20 -6.15
C LYS A 181 6.10 -12.23 -7.24
N GLU A 182 5.73 -12.09 -8.51
CA GLU A 182 6.70 -12.01 -9.61
C GLU A 182 7.54 -10.72 -9.57
N TYR A 183 7.01 -9.66 -8.97
CA TYR A 183 7.64 -8.33 -8.97
C TYR A 183 8.15 -7.91 -7.60
N GLY A 184 7.44 -8.26 -6.55
CA GLY A 184 7.74 -7.78 -5.21
C GLY A 184 6.90 -8.45 -4.12
N THR A 185 6.91 -7.82 -2.96
CA THR A 185 6.18 -8.25 -1.77
C THR A 185 4.97 -7.37 -1.54
N VAL A 186 3.84 -7.98 -1.18
CA VAL A 186 2.63 -7.27 -0.79
C VAL A 186 2.37 -7.48 0.69
N LEU A 187 2.14 -6.38 1.41
CA LEU A 187 1.57 -6.38 2.75
C LEU A 187 0.22 -5.67 2.70
N PHE A 188 -0.86 -6.38 2.98
CA PHE A 188 -2.20 -5.79 2.98
C PHE A 188 -2.91 -5.97 4.31
N SER A 189 -3.71 -4.99 4.71
CA SER A 189 -4.58 -5.10 5.86
C SER A 189 -5.97 -5.60 5.47
N SER A 190 -6.58 -6.41 6.32
CA SER A 190 -7.97 -6.81 6.21
C SER A 190 -8.59 -7.02 7.58
N HIS A 191 -9.89 -6.80 7.69
CA HIS A 191 -10.68 -7.19 8.86
C HIS A 191 -11.47 -8.49 8.61
N ILE A 192 -11.41 -9.05 7.39
CA ILE A 192 -12.12 -10.25 6.97
C ILE A 192 -11.12 -11.40 6.81
N LEU A 193 -11.31 -12.50 7.55
CA LEU A 193 -10.48 -13.70 7.48
C LEU A 193 -10.59 -14.44 6.12
N GLU A 194 -11.75 -14.34 5.48
CA GLU A 194 -12.06 -15.04 4.21
C GLU A 194 -11.29 -14.51 3.00
N SER A 195 -10.58 -13.40 3.14
CA SER A 195 -9.81 -12.75 2.06
C SER A 195 -8.49 -13.46 1.71
N ILE A 196 -8.16 -14.60 2.37
CA ILE A 196 -6.80 -15.17 2.34
C ILE A 196 -6.78 -16.66 1.90
N THR A 197 -7.92 -17.25 1.65
CA THR A 197 -8.00 -18.65 1.17
C THR A 197 -8.05 -18.77 -0.34
#